data_1ce523fd7d9c342a180a6ac2f0ff5015
#
_entry.id   1ce523fd7d9c342a180a6ac2f0ff5015
#
_cell.length_a   1.000
_cell.length_b   1.000
_cell.length_c   1.000
_cell.angle_alpha   90.00
_cell.angle_beta   90.00
_cell.angle_gamma   90.00
#
_symmetry.space_group_name_H-M   'P 1'
#
loop_
_entity.id
_entity.type
_entity.pdbx_description
1 polymer ?
#
loop_
_entity_poly.entity_id
_entity_poly.type
_entity_poly.pdbx_seq_one_letter_code
_entity_poly.pdbx_strand_id
1 'polypeptide(L)'
;MSIKKIAEQVGVSPSTVSRVLGNPNYHCSSEELRDKIWKAAIAMNYTPNQAARNLRLKKENDEEKTYYINILMTRMDFQQTDPFFSELLRVVESEIHKYSCILTKIWYEPFFSNDRKCCGIKAKETVERLYAETDGKNDGLIIIGRCSSDALDCWTKKYKNIVSINRNSTNYQVDEVLCDGKKIAAIAVERLVSLGHKEIG
;
A
#
# COMPACT_ATOMS: atom_id res chain seq x y z
N MET A 1 -0.88 -16.27 17.42
CA MET A 1 -0.57 -15.50 18.63
C MET A 1 -1.80 -14.71 19.06
N SER A 2 -1.97 -14.35 20.36
CA SER A 2 -3.22 -13.74 20.81
C SER A 2 -2.97 -12.43 21.59
N ILE A 3 -3.90 -11.50 21.50
CA ILE A 3 -3.93 -10.24 22.27
C ILE A 3 -3.70 -10.48 23.76
N LYS A 4 -4.19 -11.60 24.32
CA LYS A 4 -4.03 -11.96 25.72
C LYS A 4 -2.56 -12.10 26.12
N LYS A 5 -1.73 -12.74 25.30
CA LYS A 5 -0.29 -12.91 25.56
C LYS A 5 0.47 -11.59 25.52
N ILE A 6 0.12 -10.68 24.61
CA ILE A 6 0.69 -9.32 24.57
C ILE A 6 0.30 -8.56 25.84
N ALA A 7 -0.96 -8.67 26.25
CA ALA A 7 -1.47 -8.02 27.44
C ALA A 7 -0.75 -8.49 28.73
N GLU A 8 -0.51 -9.78 28.86
CA GLU A 8 0.24 -10.40 29.97
C GLU A 8 1.70 -9.91 29.97
N GLN A 9 2.36 -9.86 28.82
CA GLN A 9 3.76 -9.43 28.71
C GLN A 9 3.95 -7.95 29.06
N VAL A 10 3.00 -7.10 28.71
CA VAL A 10 3.08 -5.64 28.92
C VAL A 10 2.44 -5.23 30.26
N GLY A 11 1.69 -6.12 30.92
CA GLY A 11 1.02 -5.85 32.19
C GLY A 11 -0.23 -4.98 32.05
N VAL A 12 -0.98 -5.12 30.97
CA VAL A 12 -2.20 -4.34 30.69
C VAL A 12 -3.39 -5.23 30.34
N SER A 13 -4.59 -4.66 30.29
CA SER A 13 -5.76 -5.41 29.89
C SER A 13 -5.75 -5.76 28.38
N PRO A 14 -6.32 -6.91 27.96
CA PRO A 14 -6.46 -7.24 26.55
C PRO A 14 -7.25 -6.18 25.74
N SER A 15 -8.18 -5.48 26.40
CA SER A 15 -8.94 -4.38 25.78
C SER A 15 -8.07 -3.16 25.51
N THR A 16 -7.10 -2.85 26.36
CA THR A 16 -6.12 -1.78 26.14
C THR A 16 -5.25 -2.10 24.93
N VAL A 17 -4.71 -3.32 24.87
CA VAL A 17 -3.92 -3.77 23.71
C VAL A 17 -4.75 -3.71 22.43
N SER A 18 -5.99 -4.18 22.46
CA SER A 18 -6.90 -4.14 21.31
C SER A 18 -7.18 -2.73 20.81
N ARG A 19 -7.33 -1.76 21.70
CA ARG A 19 -7.56 -0.36 21.32
C ARG A 19 -6.32 0.29 20.72
N VAL A 20 -5.16 0.09 21.35
CA VAL A 20 -3.87 0.63 20.86
C VAL A 20 -3.50 0.09 19.50
N LEU A 21 -3.62 -1.23 19.28
CA LEU A 21 -3.30 -1.86 18.00
C LEU A 21 -4.40 -1.66 16.93
N GLY A 22 -5.61 -1.36 17.37
CA GLY A 22 -6.78 -1.23 16.50
C GLY A 22 -7.13 0.20 16.07
N ASN A 23 -6.65 1.22 16.77
CA ASN A 23 -6.95 2.62 16.47
C ASN A 23 -5.67 3.48 16.57
N PRO A 24 -5.11 3.95 15.44
CA PRO A 24 -3.93 4.80 15.43
C PRO A 24 -4.09 6.09 16.26
N ASN A 25 -5.31 6.61 16.34
CA ASN A 25 -5.64 7.84 17.06
C ASN A 25 -6.10 7.59 18.50
N TYR A 26 -5.99 6.36 19.02
CA TYR A 26 -6.36 6.09 20.40
C TYR A 26 -5.37 6.75 21.36
N HIS A 27 -5.87 7.68 22.18
CA HIS A 27 -5.09 8.27 23.25
C HIS A 27 -4.80 7.23 24.33
N CYS A 28 -3.58 6.70 24.31
CA CYS A 28 -3.08 5.84 25.37
C CYS A 28 -2.71 6.69 26.59
N SER A 29 -2.73 6.13 27.80
CA SER A 29 -2.35 6.82 29.03
C SER A 29 -0.91 7.34 29.06
N SER A 30 -0.02 6.76 28.22
CA SER A 30 1.32 7.28 27.92
C SER A 30 1.82 6.77 26.56
N GLU A 31 2.69 7.56 25.91
CA GLU A 31 3.37 7.14 24.68
C GLU A 31 4.29 5.94 24.92
N GLU A 32 4.96 5.90 26.07
CA GLU A 32 5.82 4.77 26.46
C GLU A 32 5.05 3.44 26.53
N LEU A 33 3.83 3.46 27.04
CA LEU A 33 2.98 2.27 27.10
C LEU A 33 2.54 1.84 25.67
N ARG A 34 2.23 2.80 24.82
CA ARG A 34 1.92 2.57 23.42
C ARG A 34 3.07 1.87 22.70
N ASP A 35 4.29 2.40 22.87
CA ASP A 35 5.51 1.82 22.29
C ASP A 35 5.80 0.41 22.80
N LYS A 36 5.62 0.15 24.09
CA LYS A 36 5.76 -1.18 24.66
C LYS A 36 4.79 -2.19 24.05
N ILE A 37 3.53 -1.78 23.84
CA ILE A 37 2.52 -2.63 23.20
C ILE A 37 2.89 -2.94 21.74
N TRP A 38 3.33 -1.94 20.99
CA TRP A 38 3.76 -2.13 19.59
C TRP A 38 5.01 -3.00 19.49
N LYS A 39 6.02 -2.79 20.34
CA LYS A 39 7.24 -3.62 20.38
C LYS A 39 6.90 -5.08 20.70
N ALA A 40 6.03 -5.32 21.68
CA ALA A 40 5.59 -6.67 22.02
C ALA A 40 4.79 -7.34 20.88
N ALA A 41 3.93 -6.59 20.20
CA ALA A 41 3.17 -7.10 19.04
C ALA A 41 4.09 -7.49 17.88
N ILE A 42 5.10 -6.66 17.57
CA ILE A 42 6.11 -6.92 16.54
C ILE A 42 6.96 -8.15 16.91
N ALA A 43 7.46 -8.20 18.15
CA ALA A 43 8.28 -9.32 18.63
C ALA A 43 7.53 -10.65 18.59
N MET A 44 6.22 -10.64 18.80
CA MET A 44 5.35 -11.81 18.73
C MET A 44 4.80 -12.09 17.31
N ASN A 45 5.19 -11.32 16.33
CA ASN A 45 4.66 -11.41 14.95
C ASN A 45 3.12 -11.41 14.91
N TYR A 46 2.52 -10.54 15.74
CA TYR A 46 1.08 -10.43 15.87
C TYR A 46 0.51 -9.47 14.84
N THR A 47 -0.33 -9.96 13.96
CA THR A 47 -1.16 -9.14 13.06
C THR A 47 -2.59 -9.08 13.60
N PRO A 48 -3.19 -7.87 13.73
CA PRO A 48 -4.59 -7.74 14.14
C PRO A 48 -5.51 -8.54 13.20
N ASN A 49 -6.35 -9.41 13.76
CA ASN A 49 -7.30 -10.17 12.96
C ASN A 49 -8.42 -9.24 12.46
N GLN A 50 -8.32 -8.82 11.20
CA GLN A 50 -9.31 -7.97 10.54
C GLN A 50 -10.70 -8.63 10.52
N ALA A 51 -10.78 -9.95 10.33
CA ALA A 51 -12.05 -10.67 10.34
C ALA A 51 -12.77 -10.57 11.70
N ALA A 52 -12.03 -10.68 12.81
CA ALA A 52 -12.60 -10.49 14.15
C ALA A 52 -12.99 -9.03 14.44
N ARG A 53 -12.28 -8.07 13.82
CA ARG A 53 -12.61 -6.64 13.89
C ARG A 53 -13.89 -6.35 13.12
N ASN A 54 -14.03 -6.87 11.91
CA ASN A 54 -15.21 -6.71 11.07
C ASN A 54 -16.45 -7.35 11.70
N LEU A 55 -16.31 -8.51 12.38
CA LEU A 55 -17.41 -9.14 13.13
C LEU A 55 -17.91 -8.30 14.33
N ARG A 56 -17.04 -7.51 14.95
CA ARG A 56 -17.45 -6.58 16.04
C ARG A 56 -18.11 -5.32 15.49
N LEU A 57 -17.67 -4.84 14.35
CA LEU A 57 -18.25 -3.68 13.66
C LEU A 57 -19.61 -4.00 13.01
N LYS A 58 -19.87 -5.27 12.67
CA LYS A 58 -21.18 -5.74 12.15
C LYS A 58 -22.36 -5.60 13.11
N LYS A 59 -22.15 -5.13 14.33
CA LYS A 59 -23.24 -4.89 15.32
C LYS A 59 -23.87 -3.50 15.26
N GLU A 60 -23.35 -2.60 14.46
CA GLU A 60 -23.98 -1.30 14.22
C GLU A 60 -24.24 -1.17 12.71
N ASN A 61 -25.51 -1.27 12.34
CA ASN A 61 -26.15 -0.98 11.06
C ASN A 61 -25.32 -0.15 10.07
N ASP A 62 -24.39 -0.81 9.33
CA ASP A 62 -23.89 -0.27 8.08
C ASP A 62 -24.00 -1.40 7.04
N GLU A 63 -24.77 -1.16 5.99
CA GLU A 63 -24.66 -1.90 4.74
C GLU A 63 -23.17 -1.98 4.39
N GLU A 64 -22.65 -3.19 4.18
CA GLU A 64 -21.21 -3.40 3.85
C GLU A 64 -20.88 -2.55 2.63
N LYS A 65 -20.34 -1.35 2.87
CA LYS A 65 -19.97 -0.46 1.78
C LYS A 65 -18.87 -1.12 0.97
N THR A 66 -19.19 -1.47 -0.25
CA THR A 66 -18.25 -2.00 -1.21
C THR A 66 -17.51 -0.85 -1.88
N TYR A 67 -16.18 -0.95 -1.94
CA TYR A 67 -15.32 0.04 -2.59
C TYR A 67 -14.81 -0.48 -3.93
N TYR A 68 -14.84 0.36 -4.94
CA TYR A 68 -14.38 0.07 -6.30
C TYR A 68 -12.96 0.60 -6.50
N ILE A 69 -12.04 -0.31 -6.76
CA ILE A 69 -10.61 0.00 -6.91
C ILE A 69 -10.18 -0.23 -8.36
N ASN A 70 -9.41 0.71 -8.87
CA ASN A 70 -8.77 0.61 -10.17
C ASN A 70 -7.25 0.48 -10.01
N ILE A 71 -6.59 -0.19 -10.92
CA ILE A 71 -5.13 -0.37 -10.93
C ILE A 71 -4.54 0.22 -12.21
N LEU A 72 -3.47 0.98 -12.04
CA LEU A 72 -2.66 1.51 -13.13
C LEU A 72 -1.27 0.87 -13.09
N MET A 73 -0.97 0.04 -14.09
CA MET A 73 0.33 -0.57 -14.32
C MET A 73 1.15 0.29 -15.28
N THR A 74 2.23 0.88 -14.79
CA THR A 74 3.03 1.82 -15.60
C THR A 74 4.35 1.24 -16.11
N ARG A 75 4.73 0.02 -15.68
CA ARG A 75 6.00 -0.65 -16.05
C ARG A 75 5.80 -1.87 -16.93
N MET A 76 4.57 -2.23 -17.19
CA MET A 76 4.21 -3.37 -18.04
C MET A 76 3.33 -2.90 -19.18
N ASP A 77 3.47 -3.55 -20.32
CA ASP A 77 2.50 -3.57 -21.40
C ASP A 77 1.95 -4.99 -21.60
N PHE A 78 0.97 -5.16 -22.50
CA PHE A 78 0.38 -6.46 -22.77
C PHE A 78 1.36 -7.47 -23.39
N GLN A 79 2.48 -7.02 -23.94
CA GLN A 79 3.42 -7.86 -24.67
C GLN A 79 4.67 -8.20 -23.86
N GLN A 80 5.02 -7.39 -22.88
CA GLN A 80 6.20 -7.55 -22.04
C GLN A 80 5.80 -7.65 -20.57
N THR A 81 5.87 -8.86 -20.03
CA THR A 81 5.64 -9.12 -18.61
C THR A 81 6.93 -9.02 -17.83
N ASP A 82 6.96 -8.15 -16.82
CA ASP A 82 8.02 -8.12 -15.82
C ASP A 82 7.57 -8.99 -14.64
N PRO A 83 8.31 -10.07 -14.30
CA PRO A 83 7.92 -10.98 -13.22
C PRO A 83 7.70 -10.30 -11.87
N PHE A 84 8.49 -9.28 -11.56
CA PHE A 84 8.37 -8.53 -10.31
C PHE A 84 7.04 -7.77 -10.23
N PHE A 85 6.69 -7.03 -11.28
CA PHE A 85 5.43 -6.27 -11.31
C PHE A 85 4.21 -7.17 -11.47
N SER A 86 4.35 -8.30 -12.17
CA SER A 86 3.30 -9.32 -12.26
C SER A 86 2.98 -9.91 -10.90
N GLU A 87 4.00 -10.17 -10.07
CA GLU A 87 3.82 -10.69 -8.72
C GLU A 87 3.17 -9.64 -7.80
N LEU A 88 3.57 -8.37 -7.90
CA LEU A 88 2.91 -7.29 -7.16
C LEU A 88 1.42 -7.21 -7.50
N LEU A 89 1.07 -7.25 -8.79
CA LEU A 89 -0.32 -7.24 -9.23
C LEU A 89 -1.08 -8.44 -8.66
N ARG A 90 -0.51 -9.65 -8.79
CA ARG A 90 -1.11 -10.89 -8.26
C ARG A 90 -1.40 -10.81 -6.76
N VAL A 91 -0.47 -10.23 -5.98
CA VAL A 91 -0.67 -10.04 -4.54
C VAL A 91 -1.82 -9.07 -4.28
N VAL A 92 -1.87 -7.93 -4.99
CA VAL A 92 -2.97 -6.97 -4.84
C VAL A 92 -4.31 -7.62 -5.19
N GLU A 93 -4.41 -8.34 -6.31
CA GLU A 93 -5.63 -9.05 -6.72
C GLU A 93 -6.10 -10.08 -5.69
N SER A 94 -5.16 -10.84 -5.10
CA SER A 94 -5.49 -11.86 -4.10
C SER A 94 -5.97 -11.28 -2.77
N GLU A 95 -5.49 -10.10 -2.40
CA GLU A 95 -5.76 -9.50 -1.09
C GLU A 95 -6.97 -8.55 -1.10
N ILE A 96 -7.26 -7.91 -2.24
CA ILE A 96 -8.22 -6.80 -2.34
C ILE A 96 -9.63 -7.19 -1.86
N HIS A 97 -10.05 -8.43 -2.14
CA HIS A 97 -11.38 -8.92 -1.76
C HIS A 97 -11.55 -9.09 -0.24
N LYS A 98 -10.45 -9.21 0.51
CA LYS A 98 -10.49 -9.35 1.98
C LYS A 98 -10.95 -8.07 2.68
N TYR A 99 -10.96 -6.97 1.95
CA TYR A 99 -11.23 -5.62 2.48
C TYR A 99 -12.54 -5.02 1.96
N SER A 100 -13.48 -5.85 1.50
CA SER A 100 -14.74 -5.41 0.87
C SER A 100 -14.50 -4.51 -0.34
N CYS A 101 -13.42 -4.74 -1.07
CA CYS A 101 -13.08 -4.01 -2.28
C CYS A 101 -13.29 -4.89 -3.52
N ILE A 102 -13.75 -4.27 -4.59
CA ILE A 102 -13.90 -4.89 -5.91
C ILE A 102 -12.93 -4.22 -6.87
N LEU A 103 -12.08 -5.04 -7.50
CA LEU A 103 -11.23 -4.59 -8.60
C LEU A 103 -12.09 -4.43 -9.86
N THR A 104 -12.13 -3.21 -10.41
CA THR A 104 -12.97 -2.90 -11.57
C THR A 104 -12.21 -2.76 -12.86
N LYS A 105 -11.06 -2.13 -12.84
CA LYS A 105 -10.23 -1.91 -14.01
C LYS A 105 -8.75 -2.12 -13.70
N ILE A 106 -8.03 -2.68 -14.67
CA ILE A 106 -6.56 -2.72 -14.69
C ILE A 106 -6.12 -2.11 -16.01
N TRP A 107 -5.41 -0.99 -15.94
CA TRP A 107 -4.85 -0.34 -17.12
C TRP A 107 -3.35 -0.61 -17.21
N TYR A 108 -2.87 -0.97 -18.39
CA TYR A 108 -1.47 -1.16 -18.72
C TYR A 108 -1.01 0.02 -19.58
N GLU A 109 -0.46 1.05 -18.96
CA GLU A 109 -0.11 2.31 -19.63
C GLU A 109 1.33 2.74 -19.32
N PRO A 110 2.34 2.14 -19.98
CA PRO A 110 3.74 2.50 -19.81
C PRO A 110 4.02 3.97 -20.15
N PHE A 111 3.15 4.60 -20.92
CA PHE A 111 3.19 6.03 -21.23
C PHE A 111 3.38 6.89 -19.96
N PHE A 112 2.69 6.57 -18.89
CA PHE A 112 2.76 7.31 -17.63
C PHE A 112 4.10 7.22 -16.91
N SER A 113 4.96 6.27 -17.24
CA SER A 113 6.30 6.14 -16.65
C SER A 113 7.35 7.08 -17.26
N ASN A 114 7.03 7.72 -18.37
CA ASN A 114 7.97 8.52 -19.15
C ASN A 114 7.68 10.03 -19.03
N ASP A 115 8.45 10.76 -18.23
CA ASP A 115 8.26 12.18 -17.98
C ASP A 115 8.33 13.04 -19.26
N ARG A 116 9.13 12.63 -20.27
CA ARG A 116 9.27 13.38 -21.51
C ARG A 116 8.06 13.24 -22.44
N LYS A 117 7.44 12.07 -22.43
CA LYS A 117 6.27 11.77 -23.29
C LYS A 117 4.96 12.12 -22.59
N CYS A 118 4.90 11.86 -21.28
CA CYS A 118 3.72 12.07 -20.45
C CYS A 118 3.79 13.43 -19.77
N CYS A 119 3.49 14.49 -20.50
CA CYS A 119 3.49 15.86 -19.99
C CYS A 119 2.28 16.64 -20.50
N GLY A 120 1.88 17.64 -19.70
CA GLY A 120 0.87 18.64 -20.06
C GLY A 120 -0.45 18.05 -20.56
N ILE A 121 -0.88 18.50 -21.75
CA ILE A 121 -2.19 18.16 -22.34
C ILE A 121 -2.34 16.64 -22.56
N LYS A 122 -1.29 15.95 -23.04
CA LYS A 122 -1.35 14.51 -23.32
C LYS A 122 -1.59 13.68 -22.07
N ALA A 123 -0.96 14.04 -20.94
CA ALA A 123 -1.21 13.39 -19.67
C ALA A 123 -2.68 13.56 -19.24
N LYS A 124 -3.18 14.79 -19.35
CA LYS A 124 -4.59 15.11 -19.01
C LYS A 124 -5.58 14.34 -19.88
N GLU A 125 -5.42 14.36 -21.20
CA GLU A 125 -6.33 13.66 -22.13
C GLU A 125 -6.35 12.15 -21.86
N THR A 126 -5.17 11.55 -21.61
CA THR A 126 -5.11 10.11 -21.32
C THR A 126 -5.78 9.78 -19.99
N VAL A 127 -5.56 10.58 -18.95
CA VAL A 127 -6.23 10.40 -17.66
C VAL A 127 -7.75 10.54 -17.78
N GLU A 128 -8.22 11.57 -18.53
CA GLU A 128 -9.66 11.76 -18.75
C GLU A 128 -10.30 10.56 -19.47
N ARG A 129 -9.64 10.03 -20.49
CA ARG A 129 -10.10 8.84 -21.22
C ARG A 129 -10.24 7.63 -20.31
N LEU A 130 -9.17 7.30 -19.56
CA LEU A 130 -9.17 6.15 -18.66
C LEU A 130 -10.17 6.31 -17.52
N TYR A 131 -10.27 7.51 -16.96
CA TYR A 131 -11.23 7.79 -15.90
C TYR A 131 -12.68 7.64 -16.38
N ALA A 132 -12.98 8.01 -17.61
CA ALA A 132 -14.31 7.83 -18.20
C ALA A 132 -14.71 6.34 -18.30
N GLU A 133 -13.74 5.44 -18.44
CA GLU A 133 -14.00 3.98 -18.51
C GLU A 133 -14.45 3.37 -17.18
N THR A 134 -14.36 4.10 -16.06
CA THR A 134 -14.71 3.58 -14.73
C THR A 134 -16.21 3.51 -14.47
N ASP A 135 -17.02 4.19 -15.26
CA ASP A 135 -18.49 4.31 -15.08
C ASP A 135 -18.86 4.69 -13.63
N GLY A 136 -18.08 5.59 -13.02
CA GLY A 136 -18.31 6.04 -11.64
C GLY A 136 -17.83 5.07 -10.55
N LYS A 137 -17.24 3.92 -10.91
CA LYS A 137 -16.65 2.94 -9.98
C LYS A 137 -15.18 3.27 -9.71
N ASN A 138 -14.94 4.29 -8.88
CA ASN A 138 -13.64 4.95 -8.76
C ASN A 138 -13.34 5.43 -7.33
N ASP A 139 -13.61 4.60 -6.32
CA ASP A 139 -13.33 4.94 -4.91
C ASP A 139 -11.85 5.03 -4.60
N GLY A 140 -10.99 4.27 -5.32
CA GLY A 140 -9.56 4.30 -5.13
C GLY A 140 -8.76 3.90 -6.37
N LEU A 141 -7.50 4.36 -6.42
CA LEU A 141 -6.53 4.04 -7.46
C LEU A 141 -5.25 3.50 -6.85
N ILE A 142 -4.79 2.35 -7.32
CA ILE A 142 -3.48 1.80 -7.01
C ILE A 142 -2.58 1.98 -8.24
N ILE A 143 -1.46 2.68 -8.08
CA ILE A 143 -0.46 2.86 -9.14
C ILE A 143 0.72 1.93 -8.86
N ILE A 144 0.97 0.98 -9.75
CA ILE A 144 2.09 0.04 -9.63
C ILE A 144 3.17 0.44 -10.65
N GLY A 145 4.32 0.84 -10.12
CA GLY A 145 5.45 1.34 -10.89
C GLY A 145 5.55 2.86 -10.86
N ARG A 146 6.49 3.39 -11.67
CA ARG A 146 6.76 4.84 -11.74
C ARG A 146 5.65 5.56 -12.50
N CYS A 147 5.21 6.70 -11.98
CA CYS A 147 4.28 7.62 -12.65
C CYS A 147 4.93 9.01 -12.75
N SER A 148 4.79 9.70 -13.86
CA SER A 148 5.27 11.07 -14.02
C SER A 148 4.53 12.03 -13.06
N SER A 149 5.16 13.14 -12.69
CA SER A 149 4.52 14.14 -11.82
C SER A 149 3.27 14.73 -12.47
N ASP A 150 3.32 15.08 -13.75
CA ASP A 150 2.17 15.65 -14.48
C ASP A 150 0.97 14.68 -14.50
N ALA A 151 1.23 13.37 -14.69
CA ALA A 151 0.17 12.37 -14.64
C ALA A 151 -0.38 12.23 -13.23
N LEU A 152 0.48 12.23 -12.22
CA LEU A 152 0.06 12.13 -10.82
C LEU A 152 -0.83 13.32 -10.43
N ASP A 153 -0.45 14.53 -10.82
CA ASP A 153 -1.25 15.74 -10.61
C ASP A 153 -2.63 15.68 -11.29
N CYS A 154 -2.71 14.99 -12.43
CA CYS A 154 -3.99 14.75 -13.09
C CYS A 154 -4.83 13.70 -12.34
N TRP A 155 -4.21 12.61 -11.87
CA TRP A 155 -4.88 11.56 -11.12
C TRP A 155 -5.39 12.03 -9.76
N THR A 156 -4.64 12.87 -9.02
CA THR A 156 -5.05 13.43 -7.73
C THR A 156 -6.28 14.33 -7.82
N LYS A 157 -6.57 14.89 -9.00
CA LYS A 157 -7.80 15.63 -9.26
C LYS A 157 -9.01 14.73 -9.49
N LYS A 158 -8.79 13.45 -9.81
CA LYS A 158 -9.85 12.48 -10.13
C LYS A 158 -10.14 11.52 -8.97
N TYR A 159 -9.11 11.09 -8.26
CA TYR A 159 -9.23 10.16 -7.15
C TYR A 159 -8.83 10.83 -5.85
N LYS A 160 -9.68 10.67 -4.85
CA LYS A 160 -9.39 11.11 -3.48
C LYS A 160 -8.38 10.17 -2.80
N ASN A 161 -8.47 8.88 -3.10
CA ASN A 161 -7.66 7.85 -2.47
C ASN A 161 -6.73 7.24 -3.52
N ILE A 162 -5.43 7.51 -3.42
CA ILE A 162 -4.41 6.97 -4.32
C ILE A 162 -3.30 6.36 -3.47
N VAL A 163 -2.90 5.15 -3.81
CA VAL A 163 -1.70 4.49 -3.26
C VAL A 163 -0.76 4.15 -4.40
N SER A 164 0.51 4.52 -4.27
CA SER A 164 1.55 4.13 -5.21
C SER A 164 2.43 3.02 -4.63
N ILE A 165 2.76 2.02 -5.45
CA ILE A 165 3.59 0.88 -5.08
C ILE A 165 4.83 0.87 -5.97
N ASN A 166 6.01 0.75 -5.34
CA ASN A 166 7.31 0.66 -6.01
C ASN A 166 7.60 1.79 -7.01
N ARG A 167 7.38 2.99 -6.58
CA ARG A 167 7.63 4.24 -7.29
C ARG A 167 8.68 5.05 -6.55
N ASN A 168 9.33 6.01 -7.22
CA ASN A 168 10.10 7.03 -6.53
C ASN A 168 9.17 7.88 -5.66
N SER A 169 9.65 8.34 -4.51
CA SER A 169 8.88 9.19 -3.61
C SER A 169 8.21 10.35 -4.34
N THR A 170 6.97 10.63 -3.97
CA THR A 170 6.15 11.72 -4.51
C THR A 170 6.17 12.96 -3.63
N ASN A 171 7.06 13.01 -2.64
CA ASN A 171 7.04 14.01 -1.58
C ASN A 171 5.69 14.07 -0.84
N TYR A 172 5.13 12.89 -0.57
CA TYR A 172 3.87 12.71 0.18
C TYR A 172 2.62 13.27 -0.52
N GLN A 173 2.63 13.39 -1.84
CA GLN A 173 1.43 13.75 -2.60
C GLN A 173 0.34 12.69 -2.55
N VAL A 174 0.73 11.42 -2.43
CA VAL A 174 -0.14 10.25 -2.28
C VAL A 174 0.47 9.29 -1.27
N ASP A 175 -0.32 8.33 -0.77
CA ASP A 175 0.20 7.25 0.05
C ASP A 175 1.14 6.37 -0.76
N GLU A 176 2.27 5.96 -0.15
CA GLU A 176 3.35 5.27 -0.85
C GLU A 176 3.78 4.00 -0.14
N VAL A 177 3.93 2.92 -0.91
CA VAL A 177 4.60 1.69 -0.48
C VAL A 177 5.92 1.59 -1.26
N LEU A 178 7.02 1.84 -0.56
CA LEU A 178 8.35 1.89 -1.15
C LEU A 178 9.26 0.79 -0.61
N CYS A 179 10.18 0.32 -1.46
CA CYS A 179 11.33 -0.46 -1.02
C CYS A 179 12.46 0.49 -0.62
N ASP A 180 13.08 0.24 0.52
CA ASP A 180 14.34 0.93 0.90
C ASP A 180 15.51 0.35 0.10
N GLY A 181 15.62 0.77 -1.16
CA GLY A 181 16.66 0.31 -2.08
C GLY A 181 18.09 0.60 -1.58
N LYS A 182 18.28 1.69 -0.83
CA LYS A 182 19.58 2.02 -0.24
C LYS A 182 19.98 0.99 0.81
N LYS A 183 19.05 0.63 1.69
CA LYS A 183 19.28 -0.39 2.73
C LYS A 183 19.50 -1.78 2.12
N ILE A 184 18.72 -2.13 1.09
CA ILE A 184 18.87 -3.41 0.36
C ILE A 184 20.25 -3.48 -0.27
N ALA A 185 20.69 -2.43 -0.98
CA ALA A 185 22.02 -2.38 -1.58
C ALA A 185 23.14 -2.46 -0.54
N ALA A 186 23.02 -1.74 0.57
CA ALA A 186 23.99 -1.80 1.67
C ALA A 186 24.14 -3.22 2.22
N ILE A 187 23.03 -3.91 2.53
CA ILE A 187 23.03 -5.29 3.02
C ILE A 187 23.70 -6.24 2.00
N ALA A 188 23.41 -6.08 0.72
CA ALA A 188 24.00 -6.90 -0.34
C ALA A 188 25.52 -6.70 -0.41
N VAL A 189 26.00 -5.46 -0.40
CA VAL A 189 27.43 -5.13 -0.42
C VAL A 189 28.11 -5.64 0.85
N GLU A 190 27.55 -5.40 2.03
CA GLU A 190 28.08 -5.92 3.31
C GLU A 190 28.23 -7.45 3.28
N ARG A 191 27.27 -8.15 2.69
CA ARG A 191 27.31 -9.60 2.54
C ARG A 191 28.47 -10.03 1.64
N LEU A 192 28.65 -9.39 0.49
CA LEU A 192 29.77 -9.69 -0.43
C LEU A 192 31.12 -9.42 0.24
N VAL A 193 31.27 -8.29 0.91
CA VAL A 193 32.48 -7.95 1.65
C VAL A 193 32.78 -8.99 2.75
N SER A 194 31.75 -9.43 3.49
CA SER A 194 31.91 -10.48 4.53
C SER A 194 32.34 -11.84 3.98
N LEU A 195 32.08 -12.12 2.71
CA LEU A 195 32.50 -13.30 1.98
C LEU A 195 33.90 -13.16 1.35
N GLY A 196 34.56 -11.99 1.54
CA GLY A 196 35.91 -11.73 1.07
C GLY A 196 36.02 -11.13 -0.34
N HIS A 197 34.90 -10.78 -0.97
CA HIS A 197 34.91 -10.08 -2.27
C HIS A 197 35.47 -8.66 -2.10
N LYS A 198 36.48 -8.29 -2.92
CA LYS A 198 37.11 -6.97 -2.90
C LYS A 198 36.72 -6.08 -4.09
N GLU A 199 36.36 -6.70 -5.19
CA GLU A 199 35.93 -6.04 -6.40
C GLU A 199 34.43 -6.33 -6.57
N ILE A 200 33.60 -5.27 -6.42
CA ILE A 200 32.13 -5.35 -6.46
C ILE A 200 31.68 -4.32 -7.48
N GLY A 201 31.05 -4.76 -8.55
CA GLY A 201 30.52 -3.93 -9.63
C GLY A 201 29.01 -3.98 -9.76
#